data_4086f3540557cedf51824f8dd010ac7b
#
_entry.id   4086f3540557cedf51824f8dd010ac7b
#
_cell.length_a   1.000
_cell.length_b   1.000
_cell.length_c   1.000
_cell.angle_alpha   90.00
_cell.angle_beta   90.00
_cell.angle_gamma   90.00
#
_symmetry.space_group_name_H-M   'P 1'
#
loop_
_entity.id
_entity.type
_entity.pdbx_description
1 polymer ?
#
loop_
_entity_poly.entity_id
_entity_poly.type
_entity_poly.pdbx_seq_one_letter_code
_entity_poly.pdbx_strand_id
1 'polypeptide(L)'
;MNNKDLHDAIGEIDTSLIADVAEARKTAKSRRFSIALKYISVAACVCLVVLVSVIVGMGIFKGSEPDANIPAEDTFATSADTTAPSVSDNAVTKEPVRDINETSPNSVKNDVADEPAEDMFVPANSNDLTSGVMADKLSNNSTNPADFSITVADFSFELFRNAITGNGNEMLSPLSALYALTMCANSVEGESLRQIENAVGLTRDEMNDFVSAYMDALPSGDRYSLKCANSLWLEDTDELWVSDEYLSNIKEYLSAQVFSTPFDNTTVEDINNWVSHNTDGMIDKLLDTIGGNEYAFLINALCFDAEWHEPFWEVKYKYDFTLEDGTTKIYESYMAGKTSDGYLEDDDTTGFIYNYKDDSFAMVVLLPNEGVSINDYVKSLNGEKIHKLIQNKKDTSLSITMLPFTSSYDGRLNESFKKMGICDIFDSEKIELTAFRGYEASFYGDTIHKTYIEVNKDGTKAAAVSSMSMSVKGVPDKRISVNRPFVYMIVDCENGIPLFIGTMMEPTT
;
A
#
# COMPACT_ATOMS: atom_id res chain seq x y z
N MET A 1 -44.95 24.18 -24.26
CA MET A 1 -44.08 24.75 -25.33
C MET A 1 -44.60 24.24 -26.63
N ASN A 2 -44.98 25.13 -27.53
CA ASN A 2 -45.58 24.81 -28.81
C ASN A 2 -44.44 24.63 -29.85
N ASN A 3 -44.61 23.81 -30.88
CA ASN A 3 -43.58 23.51 -31.88
C ASN A 3 -42.97 24.77 -32.55
N LYS A 4 -43.64 25.90 -32.44
CA LYS A 4 -43.17 27.18 -32.98
C LYS A 4 -42.12 27.82 -32.08
N ASP A 5 -42.25 27.67 -30.73
CA ASP A 5 -41.30 28.19 -29.77
C ASP A 5 -39.97 27.38 -29.81
N LEU A 6 -40.01 26.09 -30.20
CA LEU A 6 -38.84 25.26 -30.40
C LEU A 6 -38.07 25.61 -31.68
N HIS A 7 -38.81 26.00 -32.74
CA HIS A 7 -38.20 26.38 -34.02
C HIS A 7 -37.49 27.73 -33.97
N ASP A 8 -38.04 28.68 -33.20
CA ASP A 8 -37.43 30.00 -32.98
C ASP A 8 -36.18 29.93 -32.06
N ALA A 9 -36.19 29.02 -31.08
CA ALA A 9 -35.01 28.78 -30.21
C ALA A 9 -33.85 28.06 -30.95
N ILE A 10 -34.15 27.28 -31.99
CA ILE A 10 -33.11 26.59 -32.82
C ILE A 10 -32.48 27.55 -33.83
N GLY A 11 -33.20 28.61 -34.22
CA GLY A 11 -32.73 29.61 -35.19
C GLY A 11 -31.67 30.60 -34.67
N GLU A 12 -31.46 30.66 -33.34
CA GLU A 12 -30.46 31.55 -32.72
C GLU A 12 -29.14 30.87 -32.38
N ILE A 13 -28.97 29.57 -32.71
CA ILE A 13 -27.70 28.87 -32.48
C ILE A 13 -26.67 29.38 -33.51
N ASP A 14 -25.64 30.02 -33.00
CA ASP A 14 -24.53 30.56 -33.81
C ASP A 14 -23.87 29.41 -34.63
N THR A 15 -23.85 29.59 -35.93
CA THR A 15 -23.30 28.62 -36.88
C THR A 15 -21.80 28.35 -36.67
N SER A 16 -21.10 29.25 -35.95
CA SER A 16 -19.71 29.05 -35.55
C SER A 16 -19.57 27.93 -34.51
N LEU A 17 -20.52 27.85 -33.58
CA LEU A 17 -20.51 26.77 -32.53
C LEU A 17 -20.71 25.37 -33.13
N ILE A 18 -21.53 25.29 -34.20
CA ILE A 18 -21.74 24.01 -34.92
C ILE A 18 -20.47 23.58 -35.67
N ALA A 19 -19.73 24.54 -36.21
CA ALA A 19 -18.46 24.27 -36.89
C ALA A 19 -17.39 23.78 -35.89
N ASP A 20 -17.28 24.41 -34.72
CA ASP A 20 -16.33 24.05 -33.67
C ASP A 20 -16.61 22.65 -33.10
N VAL A 21 -17.88 22.32 -32.86
CA VAL A 21 -18.30 20.98 -32.43
C VAL A 21 -18.01 19.90 -33.49
N ALA A 22 -18.18 20.26 -34.78
CA ALA A 22 -17.87 19.33 -35.89
C ALA A 22 -16.36 19.09 -36.02
N GLU A 23 -15.53 20.09 -35.76
CA GLU A 23 -14.07 20.01 -35.79
C GLU A 23 -13.52 19.24 -34.56
N ALA A 24 -14.09 19.48 -33.38
CA ALA A 24 -13.81 18.71 -32.18
C ALA A 24 -14.17 17.22 -32.32
N ARG A 25 -15.29 16.90 -32.98
CA ARG A 25 -15.67 15.52 -33.32
C ARG A 25 -14.72 14.85 -34.31
N LYS A 26 -14.16 15.58 -35.27
CA LYS A 26 -13.16 15.04 -36.22
C LYS A 26 -11.85 14.71 -35.53
N THR A 27 -11.39 15.57 -34.59
CA THR A 27 -10.18 15.35 -33.80
C THR A 27 -10.34 14.17 -32.83
N ALA A 28 -11.47 14.06 -32.16
CA ALA A 28 -11.78 12.94 -31.27
C ALA A 28 -11.87 11.59 -32.04
N LYS A 29 -12.45 11.60 -33.24
CA LYS A 29 -12.53 10.39 -34.09
C LYS A 29 -11.16 9.96 -34.61
N SER A 30 -10.27 10.91 -34.92
CA SER A 30 -8.89 10.63 -35.34
C SER A 30 -8.06 10.02 -34.18
N ARG A 31 -8.24 10.52 -32.96
CA ARG A 31 -7.55 10.00 -31.77
C ARG A 31 -8.00 8.57 -31.41
N ARG A 32 -9.31 8.28 -31.48
CA ARG A 32 -9.84 6.91 -31.27
C ARG A 32 -9.39 5.94 -32.36
N PHE A 33 -9.21 6.41 -33.60
CA PHE A 33 -8.72 5.56 -34.69
C PHE A 33 -7.24 5.19 -34.51
N SER A 34 -6.42 6.11 -34.01
CA SER A 34 -5.00 5.84 -33.75
C SER A 34 -4.77 4.88 -32.58
N ILE A 35 -5.62 4.94 -31.55
CA ILE A 35 -5.61 4.01 -30.41
C ILE A 35 -6.08 2.62 -30.86
N ALA A 36 -7.17 2.53 -31.63
CA ALA A 36 -7.66 1.27 -32.18
C ALA A 36 -6.61 0.60 -33.10
N LEU A 37 -5.84 1.36 -33.88
CA LEU A 37 -4.77 0.82 -34.71
C LEU A 37 -3.61 0.22 -33.90
N LYS A 38 -3.27 0.80 -32.75
CA LYS A 38 -2.26 0.25 -31.85
C LYS A 38 -2.68 -1.08 -31.24
N TYR A 39 -3.93 -1.22 -30.84
CA TYR A 39 -4.45 -2.49 -30.30
C TYR A 39 -4.62 -3.56 -31.39
N ILE A 40 -4.95 -3.20 -32.63
CA ILE A 40 -5.03 -4.14 -33.76
C ILE A 40 -3.62 -4.69 -34.08
N SER A 41 -2.57 -3.88 -34.02
CA SER A 41 -1.20 -4.35 -34.29
C SER A 41 -0.71 -5.32 -33.20
N VAL A 42 -1.03 -5.10 -31.93
CA VAL A 42 -0.69 -6.01 -30.83
C VAL A 42 -1.47 -7.33 -30.95
N ALA A 43 -2.77 -7.27 -31.24
CA ALA A 43 -3.59 -8.47 -31.46
C ALA A 43 -3.09 -9.29 -32.65
N ALA A 44 -2.67 -8.65 -33.76
CA ALA A 44 -2.10 -9.33 -34.91
C ALA A 44 -0.77 -10.02 -34.58
N CYS A 45 0.09 -9.42 -33.77
CA CYS A 45 1.34 -10.05 -33.33
C CYS A 45 1.07 -11.27 -32.43
N VAL A 46 0.11 -11.20 -31.52
CA VAL A 46 -0.25 -12.34 -30.66
C VAL A 46 -0.83 -13.49 -31.49
N CYS A 47 -1.71 -13.19 -32.46
CA CYS A 47 -2.25 -14.21 -33.37
C CYS A 47 -1.16 -14.86 -34.22
N LEU A 48 -0.15 -14.11 -34.66
CA LEU A 48 0.98 -14.63 -35.45
C LEU A 48 1.85 -15.59 -34.62
N VAL A 49 2.12 -15.23 -33.34
CA VAL A 49 2.88 -16.09 -32.40
C VAL A 49 2.11 -17.39 -32.15
N VAL A 50 0.80 -17.33 -31.93
CA VAL A 50 -0.03 -18.52 -31.71
C VAL A 50 -0.07 -19.40 -32.97
N LEU A 51 -0.18 -18.80 -34.17
CA LEU A 51 -0.20 -19.53 -35.43
C LEU A 51 1.14 -20.23 -35.70
N VAL A 52 2.25 -19.59 -35.42
CA VAL A 52 3.60 -20.19 -35.52
C VAL A 52 3.76 -21.32 -34.53
N SER A 53 3.28 -21.17 -33.29
CA SER A 53 3.33 -22.22 -32.26
C SER A 53 2.51 -23.44 -32.64
N VAL A 54 1.34 -23.25 -33.27
CA VAL A 54 0.49 -24.35 -33.80
C VAL A 54 1.15 -25.05 -34.97
N ILE A 55 1.75 -24.31 -35.92
CA ILE A 55 2.45 -24.88 -37.06
C ILE A 55 3.68 -25.69 -36.65
N VAL A 56 4.47 -25.17 -35.66
CA VAL A 56 5.61 -25.89 -35.10
C VAL A 56 5.15 -27.13 -34.32
N GLY A 57 4.05 -27.04 -33.54
CA GLY A 57 3.44 -28.15 -32.83
C GLY A 57 2.92 -29.27 -33.79
N MET A 58 2.35 -28.91 -34.94
CA MET A 58 1.91 -29.89 -35.95
C MET A 58 3.05 -30.51 -36.75
N GLY A 59 4.22 -29.86 -36.81
CA GLY A 59 5.40 -30.36 -37.52
C GLY A 59 6.21 -31.42 -36.78
N ILE A 60 6.01 -31.56 -35.46
CA ILE A 60 6.79 -32.49 -34.64
C ILE A 60 6.15 -33.91 -34.52
N PHE A 61 4.90 -34.07 -34.97
CA PHE A 61 4.18 -35.36 -34.93
C PHE A 61 3.99 -35.99 -36.33
N LYS A 62 5.09 -36.27 -37.03
CA LYS A 62 5.07 -37.21 -38.15
C LYS A 62 6.39 -37.96 -38.20
N GLY A 63 6.38 -39.20 -37.64
CA GLY A 63 7.45 -40.14 -37.88
C GLY A 63 7.52 -41.26 -36.85
N SER A 64 6.79 -42.29 -37.12
CA SER A 64 6.98 -43.73 -36.95
C SER A 64 6.47 -44.41 -35.67
N GLU A 65 5.35 -45.09 -35.88
CA GLU A 65 4.96 -46.32 -35.18
C GLU A 65 5.65 -47.58 -35.83
N PRO A 66 5.38 -48.78 -35.31
CA PRO A 66 5.81 -49.42 -34.05
C PRO A 66 6.44 -50.78 -34.30
N ASP A 67 7.00 -51.43 -33.28
CA ASP A 67 6.85 -52.87 -33.17
C ASP A 67 6.99 -53.37 -31.73
N ALA A 68 6.08 -54.29 -31.41
CA ALA A 68 5.89 -54.97 -30.16
C ALA A 68 6.95 -56.04 -29.93
N ASN A 69 7.41 -56.19 -28.66
CA ASN A 69 7.39 -57.48 -27.96
C ASN A 69 7.92 -57.35 -26.54
N ILE A 70 7.12 -57.88 -25.61
CA ILE A 70 7.43 -58.21 -24.23
C ILE A 70 8.13 -59.59 -24.26
N PRO A 71 9.06 -59.95 -23.33
CA PRO A 71 8.65 -60.36 -21.99
C PRO A 71 9.57 -59.95 -20.83
N ALA A 72 8.98 -60.13 -19.65
CA ALA A 72 9.49 -59.98 -18.31
C ALA A 72 10.62 -60.94 -17.94
N GLU A 73 11.33 -60.58 -16.90
CA GLU A 73 11.67 -61.32 -15.72
C GLU A 73 13.04 -60.97 -15.12
N ASP A 74 12.99 -60.69 -13.88
CA ASP A 74 13.73 -61.21 -12.71
C ASP A 74 15.09 -60.64 -12.32
N THR A 75 15.00 -60.04 -11.14
CA THR A 75 15.71 -60.36 -9.87
C THR A 75 17.22 -60.17 -9.69
N PHE A 76 17.44 -59.51 -8.51
CA PHE A 76 18.56 -59.73 -7.53
C PHE A 76 19.98 -59.28 -7.90
N ALA A 77 20.61 -58.54 -7.10
CA ALA A 77 21.18 -58.57 -5.79
C ALA A 77 22.56 -57.87 -5.72
N THR A 78 22.71 -57.06 -4.70
CA THR A 78 23.86 -56.95 -3.79
C THR A 78 25.30 -56.96 -4.28
N SER A 79 26.05 -56.01 -3.86
CA SER A 79 27.21 -55.98 -2.95
C SER A 79 28.15 -54.82 -3.29
N ALA A 80 28.40 -53.91 -2.38
CA ALA A 80 29.49 -53.80 -1.46
C ALA A 80 30.90 -53.90 -2.14
N ASP A 81 31.71 -52.90 -2.09
CA ASP A 81 32.82 -52.78 -1.19
C ASP A 81 33.84 -51.70 -1.61
N THR A 82 34.21 -50.90 -0.62
CA THR A 82 35.53 -50.39 -0.25
C THR A 82 36.49 -49.84 -1.32
N THR A 83 36.98 -48.65 -1.16
CA THR A 83 38.23 -48.26 -0.48
C THR A 83 38.61 -46.81 -0.74
N ALA A 84 38.90 -46.11 0.33
CA ALA A 84 39.77 -44.94 0.30
C ALA A 84 41.26 -45.38 0.29
N PRO A 85 42.18 -44.50 -0.08
CA PRO A 85 43.04 -43.88 0.92
C PRO A 85 43.39 -42.41 0.57
N SER A 86 43.41 -41.52 1.52
CA SER A 86 44.43 -41.04 2.46
C SER A 86 45.61 -40.25 1.87
N VAL A 87 45.70 -39.00 2.35
CA VAL A 87 46.88 -38.30 2.93
C VAL A 87 48.01 -37.83 2.03
N SER A 88 48.31 -36.55 2.07
CA SER A 88 49.51 -35.87 2.61
C SER A 88 49.50 -34.38 2.19
N ASP A 89 49.47 -33.46 3.07
CA ASP A 89 50.50 -32.74 3.86
C ASP A 89 51.47 -31.86 3.08
N ASN A 90 51.62 -30.68 3.68
CA ASN A 90 52.73 -29.69 3.64
C ASN A 90 52.65 -28.62 2.54
N ALA A 91 52.91 -27.33 2.79
CA ALA A 91 53.68 -26.67 3.86
C ALA A 91 53.43 -25.18 3.86
N VAL A 92 53.54 -24.66 5.03
CA VAL A 92 53.75 -23.31 5.50
C VAL A 92 54.86 -22.57 4.75
N THR A 93 54.67 -21.25 4.43
CA THR A 93 55.75 -20.26 4.50
C THR A 93 55.19 -18.92 4.95
N LYS A 94 55.91 -18.40 5.95
CA LYS A 94 55.73 -17.15 6.69
C LYS A 94 56.31 -15.98 5.89
N GLU A 95 55.74 -14.82 6.15
CA GLU A 95 56.12 -13.44 6.26
C GLU A 95 57.54 -12.95 5.81
N PRO A 96 57.68 -11.62 5.58
CA PRO A 96 57.97 -10.77 6.72
C PRO A 96 57.31 -9.34 6.71
N VAL A 97 57.06 -8.94 7.94
CA VAL A 97 56.80 -7.60 8.45
C VAL A 97 57.87 -6.57 8.04
N ARG A 98 57.44 -5.34 7.76
CA ARG A 98 58.25 -4.14 7.96
C ARG A 98 57.38 -3.02 8.50
N ASP A 99 57.69 -2.66 9.75
CA ASP A 99 57.43 -1.37 10.39
C ASP A 99 58.09 -0.22 9.66
N ILE A 100 57.58 0.99 9.73
CA ILE A 100 58.16 2.18 10.34
C ILE A 100 57.36 3.46 9.96
N ASN A 101 56.87 4.13 11.05
CA ASN A 101 56.79 5.56 11.40
C ASN A 101 56.03 6.60 10.57
N GLU A 102 55.03 7.13 11.35
CA GLU A 102 54.78 8.56 11.69
C GLU A 102 54.92 9.64 10.60
N THR A 103 53.80 10.25 10.28
CA THR A 103 53.57 11.69 10.43
C THR A 103 52.08 12.02 10.28
N SER A 104 51.49 12.61 11.31
CA SER A 104 50.21 13.38 11.31
C SER A 104 50.51 14.82 10.87
N PRO A 105 49.53 15.69 10.60
CA PRO A 105 48.11 15.49 10.22
C PRO A 105 47.75 16.26 8.93
N ASN A 106 46.76 15.77 8.18
CA ASN A 106 46.00 16.64 7.29
C ASN A 106 44.52 16.29 7.45
N SER A 107 43.80 17.32 7.85
CA SER A 107 42.36 17.36 7.91
C SER A 107 41.74 16.91 6.59
N VAL A 108 41.19 15.70 6.58
CA VAL A 108 40.26 15.30 5.53
C VAL A 108 38.92 15.96 5.90
N LYS A 109 38.57 17.00 5.15
CA LYS A 109 37.20 17.45 5.04
C LYS A 109 36.42 16.26 4.47
N ASN A 110 35.53 15.72 5.22
CA ASN A 110 34.42 14.92 4.70
C ASN A 110 33.54 15.90 3.91
N ASP A 111 33.80 15.99 2.62
CA ASP A 111 32.78 16.43 1.68
C ASP A 111 31.77 15.27 1.63
N VAL A 112 30.79 15.32 2.52
CA VAL A 112 29.51 14.65 2.30
C VAL A 112 28.96 15.40 1.09
N ALA A 113 28.99 14.77 -0.06
CA ALA A 113 28.24 15.24 -1.21
C ALA A 113 26.77 15.24 -0.75
N ASP A 114 26.18 16.44 -0.64
CA ASP A 114 24.74 16.58 -0.61
C ASP A 114 24.24 15.86 -1.87
N GLU A 115 23.60 14.73 -1.71
CA GLU A 115 22.76 14.19 -2.76
C GLU A 115 21.73 15.28 -3.05
N PRO A 116 21.54 15.69 -4.32
CA PRO A 116 20.54 16.69 -4.64
C PRO A 116 19.21 16.12 -4.13
N ALA A 117 18.51 16.89 -3.28
CA ALA A 117 17.14 16.59 -2.89
C ALA A 117 16.39 16.28 -4.19
N GLU A 118 15.78 15.10 -4.31
CA GLU A 118 14.96 14.76 -5.46
C GLU A 118 13.93 15.87 -5.61
N ASP A 119 13.92 16.54 -6.79
CA ASP A 119 12.95 17.60 -7.06
C ASP A 119 11.56 16.97 -6.96
N MET A 120 10.77 17.40 -5.96
CA MET A 120 9.42 16.91 -5.76
C MET A 120 8.59 17.21 -7.00
N PHE A 121 7.81 16.22 -7.44
CA PHE A 121 6.97 16.35 -8.63
C PHE A 121 5.92 17.45 -8.44
N VAL A 122 5.86 18.41 -9.36
CA VAL A 122 4.88 19.48 -9.40
C VAL A 122 4.05 19.34 -10.68
N PRO A 123 2.72 19.15 -10.57
CA PRO A 123 1.83 19.08 -11.72
C PRO A 123 1.77 20.38 -12.52
N ALA A 124 1.34 20.30 -13.78
CA ALA A 124 1.51 21.37 -14.76
C ALA A 124 0.63 22.62 -14.50
N ASN A 125 -0.55 22.43 -13.89
CA ASN A 125 -1.52 23.53 -13.69
C ASN A 125 -1.64 23.95 -12.22
N SER A 126 -0.75 23.44 -11.36
CA SER A 126 -0.75 23.68 -9.91
C SER A 126 0.53 24.39 -9.50
N ASN A 127 0.45 25.21 -8.46
CA ASN A 127 1.59 25.91 -7.89
C ASN A 127 1.92 25.29 -6.53
N ASP A 128 3.12 24.74 -6.37
CA ASP A 128 3.61 24.20 -5.10
C ASP A 128 4.06 25.32 -4.16
N LEU A 129 3.25 25.59 -3.15
CA LEU A 129 3.50 26.62 -2.15
C LEU A 129 4.63 26.24 -1.18
N THR A 130 4.99 24.95 -1.08
CA THR A 130 6.15 24.47 -0.29
C THR A 130 7.48 24.59 -1.05
N SER A 131 7.42 24.92 -2.35
CA SER A 131 8.61 25.13 -3.16
C SER A 131 9.43 26.33 -2.65
N GLY A 132 10.71 26.12 -2.39
CA GLY A 132 11.60 27.17 -1.87
C GLY A 132 11.46 27.46 -0.38
N VAL A 133 10.51 26.86 0.33
CA VAL A 133 10.42 26.94 1.80
C VAL A 133 11.62 26.16 2.38
N MET A 134 12.39 26.82 3.23
CA MET A 134 13.52 26.20 3.95
C MET A 134 12.94 25.44 5.15
N ALA A 135 13.06 24.12 5.15
CA ALA A 135 12.82 23.33 6.35
C ALA A 135 14.12 23.33 7.17
N ASP A 136 14.10 23.84 8.38
CA ASP A 136 15.19 23.65 9.33
C ASP A 136 15.08 22.20 9.84
N LYS A 137 15.78 21.25 9.20
CA LYS A 137 15.81 19.88 9.71
C LYS A 137 16.26 19.91 11.17
N LEU A 138 15.31 19.70 12.07
CA LEU A 138 15.57 19.46 13.49
C LEU A 138 16.27 18.08 13.61
N SER A 139 17.56 18.04 13.33
CA SER A 139 18.39 16.84 13.28
C SER A 139 18.67 16.19 14.65
N ASN A 140 17.84 16.45 15.65
CA ASN A 140 17.99 15.92 17.01
C ASN A 140 16.68 15.36 17.58
N ASN A 141 15.84 14.76 16.76
CA ASN A 141 14.66 14.11 17.31
C ASN A 141 15.10 12.84 18.04
N SER A 142 15.13 12.90 19.40
CA SER A 142 15.37 11.72 20.25
C SER A 142 14.10 10.87 20.41
N THR A 143 13.06 11.19 19.68
CA THR A 143 11.76 10.54 19.72
C THR A 143 11.89 9.13 19.14
N ASN A 144 11.50 8.14 19.94
CA ASN A 144 11.43 6.76 19.50
C ASN A 144 9.99 6.44 19.11
N PRO A 145 9.68 6.11 17.83
CA PRO A 145 8.34 5.77 17.39
C PRO A 145 7.67 4.66 18.22
N ALA A 146 8.46 3.74 18.76
CA ALA A 146 7.96 2.65 19.61
C ALA A 146 7.26 3.14 20.89
N ASP A 147 7.59 4.33 21.39
CA ASP A 147 6.96 4.90 22.60
C ASP A 147 5.49 5.25 22.37
N PHE A 148 5.09 5.45 21.13
CA PHE A 148 3.73 5.79 20.71
C PHE A 148 2.94 4.59 20.13
N SER A 149 3.58 3.42 20.03
CA SER A 149 3.03 2.26 19.28
C SER A 149 1.63 1.84 19.76
N ILE A 150 1.37 1.81 21.06
CA ILE A 150 0.06 1.43 21.62
C ILE A 150 -0.99 2.50 21.28
N THR A 151 -0.66 3.78 21.48
CA THR A 151 -1.59 4.90 21.20
C THR A 151 -1.94 4.96 19.72
N VAL A 152 -0.94 4.82 18.81
CA VAL A 152 -1.16 4.80 17.36
C VAL A 152 -1.95 3.56 16.96
N ALA A 153 -1.71 2.41 17.58
CA ALA A 153 -2.51 1.21 17.32
C ALA A 153 -3.96 1.36 17.84
N ASP A 154 -4.18 1.97 19.02
CA ASP A 154 -5.53 2.26 19.52
C ASP A 154 -6.30 3.18 18.59
N PHE A 155 -5.70 4.28 18.14
CA PHE A 155 -6.24 5.15 17.10
C PHE A 155 -6.57 4.36 15.83
N SER A 156 -5.65 3.48 15.40
CA SER A 156 -5.81 2.69 14.18
C SER A 156 -7.05 1.79 14.22
N PHE A 157 -7.27 1.11 15.34
CA PHE A 157 -8.46 0.25 15.50
C PHE A 157 -9.73 1.05 15.72
N GLU A 158 -9.65 2.22 16.40
CA GLU A 158 -10.81 3.11 16.54
C GLU A 158 -11.26 3.64 15.19
N LEU A 159 -10.32 4.12 14.37
CA LEU A 159 -10.61 4.57 13.01
C LEU A 159 -11.20 3.44 12.17
N PHE A 160 -10.58 2.25 12.20
CA PHE A 160 -11.05 1.10 11.44
C PHE A 160 -12.49 0.73 11.79
N ARG A 161 -12.83 0.65 13.10
CA ARG A 161 -14.20 0.38 13.57
C ARG A 161 -15.23 1.40 13.07
N ASN A 162 -14.83 2.67 12.98
CA ASN A 162 -15.71 3.77 12.55
C ASN A 162 -15.81 3.91 11.03
N ALA A 163 -14.85 3.37 10.28
CA ALA A 163 -14.79 3.47 8.83
C ALA A 163 -15.49 2.30 8.12
N ILE A 164 -15.42 1.08 8.68
CA ILE A 164 -15.99 -0.10 8.03
C ILE A 164 -17.51 -0.17 8.18
N THR A 165 -18.16 -0.75 7.17
CA THR A 165 -19.59 -1.05 7.17
C THR A 165 -19.90 -2.44 7.69
N GLY A 166 -18.89 -3.31 7.67
CA GLY A 166 -18.99 -4.72 8.07
C GLY A 166 -19.72 -5.61 7.07
N ASN A 167 -19.92 -5.16 5.84
CA ASN A 167 -20.72 -5.89 4.84
C ASN A 167 -19.88 -6.47 3.70
N GLY A 168 -18.56 -6.39 3.76
CA GLY A 168 -17.69 -6.86 2.67
C GLY A 168 -16.21 -6.88 3.05
N ASN A 169 -15.40 -7.06 2.03
CA ASN A 169 -13.96 -6.87 2.17
C ASN A 169 -13.68 -5.38 2.31
N GLU A 170 -13.09 -4.98 3.41
CA GLU A 170 -12.81 -3.59 3.72
C GLU A 170 -11.38 -3.47 4.23
N MET A 171 -10.71 -2.39 3.84
CA MET A 171 -9.35 -2.11 4.27
C MET A 171 -9.14 -0.62 4.34
N LEU A 172 -8.33 -0.17 5.27
CA LEU A 172 -7.82 1.20 5.28
C LEU A 172 -6.38 1.23 5.78
N SER A 173 -5.72 2.36 5.58
CA SER A 173 -4.42 2.66 6.16
C SER A 173 -4.60 3.68 7.30
N PRO A 174 -4.51 3.25 8.56
CA PRO A 174 -4.60 4.17 9.69
C PRO A 174 -3.41 5.13 9.75
N LEU A 175 -2.22 4.66 9.38
CA LEU A 175 -1.02 5.48 9.33
C LEU A 175 -1.22 6.66 8.37
N SER A 176 -1.74 6.40 7.19
CA SER A 176 -2.09 7.39 6.19
C SER A 176 -3.08 8.44 6.74
N ALA A 177 -4.12 7.99 7.44
CA ALA A 177 -5.08 8.88 8.08
C ALA A 177 -4.46 9.72 9.21
N LEU A 178 -3.51 9.16 9.97
CA LEU A 178 -2.77 9.89 11.01
C LEU A 178 -1.95 11.02 10.39
N TYR A 179 -1.26 10.79 9.27
CA TYR A 179 -0.54 11.84 8.55
C TYR A 179 -1.48 12.96 8.11
N ALA A 180 -2.65 12.62 7.55
CA ALA A 180 -3.67 13.60 7.16
C ALA A 180 -4.14 14.42 8.36
N LEU A 181 -4.43 13.78 9.50
CA LEU A 181 -4.83 14.48 10.73
C LEU A 181 -3.70 15.32 11.32
N THR A 182 -2.44 14.92 11.17
CA THR A 182 -1.29 15.73 11.59
C THR A 182 -1.19 17.01 10.75
N MET A 183 -1.44 16.93 9.43
CA MET A 183 -1.54 18.12 8.58
C MET A 183 -2.68 19.06 9.06
N CYS A 184 -3.85 18.50 9.39
CA CYS A 184 -4.96 19.27 9.95
C CYS A 184 -4.59 19.91 11.29
N ALA A 185 -3.97 19.16 12.21
CA ALA A 185 -3.59 19.66 13.54
C ALA A 185 -2.64 20.86 13.48
N ASN A 186 -1.75 20.89 12.47
CA ASN A 186 -0.85 22.03 12.23
C ASN A 186 -1.56 23.24 11.63
N SER A 187 -2.79 23.12 11.19
CA SER A 187 -3.54 24.22 10.56
C SER A 187 -4.58 24.88 11.46
N VAL A 188 -4.93 24.25 12.59
CA VAL A 188 -6.01 24.67 13.47
C VAL A 188 -5.54 24.87 14.91
N GLU A 189 -6.35 25.60 15.68
CA GLU A 189 -6.13 25.86 17.11
C GLU A 189 -7.40 25.53 17.92
N GLY A 190 -7.37 25.79 19.22
CA GLY A 190 -8.52 25.78 20.13
C GLY A 190 -9.27 24.46 20.19
N GLU A 191 -10.59 24.49 20.00
CA GLU A 191 -11.46 23.31 20.04
C GLU A 191 -11.21 22.37 18.87
N SER A 192 -10.99 22.91 17.67
CA SER A 192 -10.68 22.10 16.48
C SER A 192 -9.43 21.24 16.66
N LEU A 193 -8.36 21.82 17.20
CA LEU A 193 -7.14 21.09 17.53
C LEU A 193 -7.39 20.03 18.62
N ARG A 194 -8.10 20.42 19.67
CA ARG A 194 -8.36 19.52 20.81
C ARG A 194 -9.18 18.29 20.42
N GLN A 195 -10.11 18.42 19.45
CA GLN A 195 -10.85 17.28 18.92
C GLN A 195 -9.93 16.30 18.19
N ILE A 196 -8.96 16.77 17.43
CA ILE A 196 -7.97 15.92 16.75
C ILE A 196 -7.09 15.21 17.79
N GLU A 197 -6.51 15.98 18.73
CA GLU A 197 -5.64 15.44 19.78
C GLU A 197 -6.35 14.38 20.63
N ASN A 198 -7.61 14.62 21.00
CA ASN A 198 -8.40 13.64 21.76
C ASN A 198 -8.68 12.36 20.96
N ALA A 199 -8.95 12.47 19.67
CA ALA A 199 -9.26 11.31 18.82
C ALA A 199 -8.01 10.48 18.51
N VAL A 200 -6.86 11.14 18.32
CA VAL A 200 -5.58 10.46 18.07
C VAL A 200 -4.95 9.95 19.38
N GLY A 201 -5.17 10.65 20.50
CA GLY A 201 -4.55 10.37 21.79
C GLY A 201 -3.14 10.95 21.92
N LEU A 202 -2.73 11.83 21.01
CA LEU A 202 -1.44 12.53 21.00
C LEU A 202 -1.68 14.03 20.82
N THR A 203 -0.85 14.85 21.42
CA THR A 203 -0.79 16.29 21.14
C THR A 203 -0.25 16.55 19.73
N ARG A 204 -0.48 17.75 19.19
CA ARG A 204 0.10 18.16 17.89
C ARG A 204 1.61 17.96 17.83
N ASP A 205 2.31 18.36 18.87
CA ASP A 205 3.77 18.25 18.93
C ASP A 205 4.21 16.77 18.93
N GLU A 206 3.52 15.92 19.72
CA GLU A 206 3.78 14.47 19.71
C GLU A 206 3.43 13.81 18.36
N MET A 207 2.38 14.26 17.69
CA MET A 207 2.06 13.80 16.32
C MET A 207 3.17 14.19 15.35
N ASN A 208 3.64 15.44 15.37
CA ASN A 208 4.74 15.91 14.53
C ASN A 208 6.02 15.11 14.78
N ASP A 209 6.39 14.96 16.05
CA ASP A 209 7.56 14.18 16.45
C ASP A 209 7.47 12.73 16.01
N PHE A 210 6.30 12.11 16.20
CA PHE A 210 6.06 10.73 15.77
C PHE A 210 6.17 10.56 14.25
N VAL A 211 5.45 11.36 13.45
CA VAL A 211 5.42 11.19 11.99
C VAL A 211 6.78 11.45 11.36
N SER A 212 7.52 12.44 11.86
CA SER A 212 8.87 12.73 11.41
C SER A 212 9.84 11.60 11.76
N ALA A 213 9.88 11.18 13.03
CA ALA A 213 10.76 10.12 13.50
C ALA A 213 10.44 8.78 12.82
N TYR A 214 9.15 8.48 12.57
CA TYR A 214 8.73 7.25 11.93
C TYR A 214 9.15 7.18 10.46
N MET A 215 9.02 8.27 9.71
CA MET A 215 9.47 8.31 8.31
C MET A 215 10.99 8.16 8.19
N ASP A 216 11.73 8.81 9.09
CA ASP A 216 13.20 8.72 9.11
C ASP A 216 13.69 7.31 9.54
N ALA A 217 12.91 6.61 10.37
CA ALA A 217 13.23 5.26 10.84
C ALA A 217 12.85 4.16 9.84
N LEU A 218 12.02 4.46 8.84
CA LEU A 218 11.64 3.45 7.84
C LEU A 218 12.88 2.91 7.14
N PRO A 219 13.08 1.58 7.14
CA PRO A 219 14.25 1.03 6.52
C PRO A 219 14.25 1.34 5.02
N SER A 220 15.40 1.73 4.49
CA SER A 220 15.60 1.86 3.04
C SER A 220 16.10 0.53 2.47
N GLY A 221 15.44 -0.01 1.44
CA GLY A 221 15.84 -1.29 0.85
C GLY A 221 15.26 -1.53 -0.53
N ASP A 222 15.96 -2.32 -1.33
CA ASP A 222 15.55 -2.70 -2.69
C ASP A 222 14.45 -3.80 -2.71
N ARG A 223 13.97 -4.25 -1.54
CA ARG A 223 13.14 -5.45 -1.41
C ARG A 223 11.71 -5.20 -0.99
N TYR A 224 11.38 -3.98 -0.70
CA TYR A 224 10.03 -3.49 -0.51
C TYR A 224 9.94 -2.03 -0.97
N SER A 225 8.74 -1.60 -1.28
CA SER A 225 8.41 -0.21 -1.54
C SER A 225 7.25 0.19 -0.63
N LEU A 226 7.50 1.14 0.25
CA LEU A 226 6.46 1.81 1.02
C LEU A 226 6.43 3.27 0.55
N LYS A 227 5.38 3.64 -0.15
CA LYS A 227 5.18 4.99 -0.67
C LYS A 227 4.08 5.67 0.12
N CYS A 228 4.45 6.72 0.82
CA CYS A 228 3.51 7.57 1.55
C CYS A 228 3.59 8.98 0.96
N ALA A 229 2.50 9.42 0.35
CA ALA A 229 2.41 10.71 -0.30
C ALA A 229 1.28 11.54 0.31
N ASN A 230 1.62 12.74 0.80
CA ASN A 230 0.72 13.63 1.50
C ASN A 230 0.66 14.98 0.80
N SER A 231 -0.54 15.50 0.55
CA SER A 231 -0.71 16.82 -0.03
C SER A 231 -2.00 17.50 0.39
N LEU A 232 -1.94 18.83 0.45
CA LEU A 232 -3.09 19.70 0.61
C LEU A 232 -3.26 20.51 -0.69
N TRP A 233 -4.47 20.51 -1.24
CA TRP A 233 -4.83 21.25 -2.44
C TRP A 233 -5.83 22.33 -2.08
N LEU A 234 -5.52 23.57 -2.39
CA LEU A 234 -6.31 24.74 -2.07
C LEU A 234 -6.75 25.46 -3.35
N GLU A 235 -7.97 25.99 -3.36
CA GLU A 235 -8.44 26.80 -4.48
C GLU A 235 -7.59 28.06 -4.62
N ASP A 236 -7.07 28.32 -5.84
CA ASP A 236 -6.29 29.51 -6.17
C ASP A 236 -7.24 30.70 -6.34
N THR A 237 -7.25 31.60 -5.37
CA THR A 237 -8.04 32.80 -5.38
C THR A 237 -7.17 34.01 -5.01
N ASP A 238 -7.58 35.22 -5.42
CA ASP A 238 -6.88 36.47 -5.05
C ASP A 238 -6.79 36.67 -3.53
N GLU A 239 -7.59 35.98 -2.75
CA GLU A 239 -7.66 36.05 -1.28
C GLU A 239 -6.91 34.93 -0.59
N LEU A 240 -6.38 33.95 -1.33
CA LEU A 240 -5.65 32.83 -0.75
C LEU A 240 -4.39 33.33 -0.03
N TRP A 241 -4.30 32.99 1.23
CA TRP A 241 -3.12 33.20 2.05
C TRP A 241 -2.80 31.91 2.83
N VAL A 242 -1.55 31.51 2.85
CA VAL A 242 -1.05 30.37 3.64
C VAL A 242 0.13 30.82 4.49
N SER A 243 0.16 30.39 5.75
CA SER A 243 1.21 30.74 6.71
C SER A 243 2.54 30.11 6.33
N ASP A 244 3.62 30.90 6.37
CA ASP A 244 4.99 30.39 6.16
C ASP A 244 5.35 29.35 7.22
N GLU A 245 4.89 29.52 8.46
CA GLU A 245 5.09 28.57 9.56
C GLU A 245 4.42 27.23 9.25
N TYR A 246 3.18 27.24 8.75
CA TYR A 246 2.47 26.03 8.34
C TYR A 246 3.22 25.31 7.21
N LEU A 247 3.61 26.03 6.16
CA LEU A 247 4.37 25.45 5.04
C LEU A 247 5.69 24.83 5.49
N SER A 248 6.39 25.50 6.43
CA SER A 248 7.63 24.97 7.01
C SER A 248 7.37 23.67 7.79
N ASN A 249 6.36 23.67 8.68
CA ASN A 249 6.02 22.49 9.48
C ASN A 249 5.61 21.30 8.59
N ILE A 250 4.78 21.54 7.57
CA ILE A 250 4.32 20.48 6.65
C ILE A 250 5.49 19.87 5.90
N LYS A 251 6.42 20.69 5.44
CA LYS A 251 7.62 20.23 4.75
C LYS A 251 8.59 19.50 5.68
N GLU A 252 8.79 20.04 6.89
CA GLU A 252 9.75 19.52 7.85
C GLU A 252 9.31 18.17 8.44
N TYR A 253 8.08 18.11 8.99
CA TYR A 253 7.62 16.93 9.73
C TYR A 253 7.02 15.84 8.83
N LEU A 254 6.38 16.24 7.72
CA LEU A 254 5.58 15.29 6.93
C LEU A 254 6.12 15.06 5.51
N SER A 255 7.15 15.81 5.09
CA SER A 255 7.63 15.78 3.69
C SER A 255 6.47 15.93 2.68
N ALA A 256 5.44 16.71 3.04
CA ALA A 256 4.24 16.88 2.26
C ALA A 256 4.27 18.14 1.41
N GLN A 257 3.39 18.22 0.41
CA GLN A 257 3.26 19.37 -0.48
C GLN A 257 1.92 20.08 -0.25
N VAL A 258 1.93 21.42 -0.42
CA VAL A 258 0.71 22.24 -0.41
C VAL A 258 0.60 22.93 -1.76
N PHE A 259 -0.50 22.71 -2.45
CA PHE A 259 -0.73 23.26 -3.78
C PHE A 259 -1.83 24.32 -3.77
N SER A 260 -1.66 25.38 -4.58
CA SER A 260 -2.77 26.21 -5.06
C SER A 260 -3.11 25.84 -6.50
N THR A 261 -4.41 25.75 -6.83
CA THR A 261 -4.89 25.21 -8.10
C THR A 261 -6.29 25.74 -8.46
N PRO A 262 -6.67 25.80 -9.75
CA PRO A 262 -7.92 26.46 -10.19
C PRO A 262 -9.22 25.79 -9.73
N PHE A 263 -9.20 24.59 -9.18
CA PHE A 263 -10.37 23.79 -8.78
C PHE A 263 -11.33 23.50 -9.95
N ASP A 264 -10.79 23.21 -11.10
CA ASP A 264 -11.50 22.79 -12.31
C ASP A 264 -11.05 21.39 -12.79
N ASN A 265 -11.36 21.03 -14.03
CA ASN A 265 -10.96 19.73 -14.59
C ASN A 265 -9.43 19.54 -14.68
N THR A 266 -8.66 20.62 -14.76
CA THR A 266 -7.18 20.53 -14.77
C THR A 266 -6.64 20.15 -13.40
N THR A 267 -7.31 20.58 -12.34
CA THR A 267 -7.00 20.16 -10.97
C THR A 267 -7.21 18.65 -10.78
N VAL A 268 -8.28 18.08 -11.35
CA VAL A 268 -8.51 16.62 -11.34
C VAL A 268 -7.37 15.87 -12.03
N GLU A 269 -6.92 16.38 -13.18
CA GLU A 269 -5.79 15.80 -13.91
C GLU A 269 -4.49 15.91 -13.10
N ASP A 270 -4.24 17.05 -12.49
CA ASP A 270 -3.04 17.31 -11.68
C ASP A 270 -2.99 16.44 -10.43
N ILE A 271 -4.09 16.32 -9.70
CA ILE A 271 -4.20 15.43 -8.53
C ILE A 271 -3.94 13.98 -8.94
N ASN A 272 -4.59 13.49 -10.00
CA ASN A 272 -4.39 12.11 -10.45
C ASN A 272 -2.95 11.85 -10.92
N ASN A 273 -2.33 12.80 -11.63
CA ASN A 273 -0.95 12.70 -12.06
C ASN A 273 0.02 12.71 -10.87
N TRP A 274 -0.25 13.57 -9.87
CA TRP A 274 0.56 13.65 -8.66
C TRP A 274 0.49 12.35 -7.85
N VAL A 275 -0.71 11.80 -7.63
CA VAL A 275 -0.89 10.53 -6.92
C VAL A 275 -0.22 9.38 -7.68
N SER A 276 -0.42 9.29 -9.00
CA SER A 276 0.20 8.25 -9.82
C SER A 276 1.73 8.32 -9.77
N HIS A 277 2.29 9.53 -9.83
CA HIS A 277 3.74 9.72 -9.73
C HIS A 277 4.27 9.28 -8.36
N ASN A 278 3.66 9.74 -7.27
CA ASN A 278 4.12 9.48 -5.91
C ASN A 278 3.82 8.06 -5.41
N THR A 279 3.04 7.29 -6.17
CA THR A 279 2.74 5.88 -5.89
C THR A 279 3.33 4.92 -6.93
N ASP A 280 4.27 5.36 -7.77
CA ASP A 280 4.87 4.57 -8.86
C ASP A 280 3.81 3.90 -9.77
N GLY A 281 2.68 4.60 -10.01
CA GLY A 281 1.56 4.09 -10.78
C GLY A 281 0.73 3.01 -10.08
N MET A 282 0.91 2.81 -8.78
CA MET A 282 0.08 1.87 -8.01
C MET A 282 -1.35 2.38 -7.84
N ILE A 283 -1.54 3.68 -7.79
CA ILE A 283 -2.84 4.35 -7.82
C ILE A 283 -2.88 5.26 -9.03
N ASP A 284 -3.49 4.81 -10.12
CA ASP A 284 -3.55 5.57 -11.38
C ASP A 284 -4.53 6.74 -11.32
N LYS A 285 -5.55 6.64 -10.48
CA LYS A 285 -6.64 7.61 -10.42
C LYS A 285 -7.25 7.68 -9.02
N LEU A 286 -7.35 8.91 -8.50
CA LEU A 286 -7.95 9.21 -7.20
C LEU A 286 -9.31 9.89 -7.33
N LEU A 287 -9.42 10.86 -8.25
CA LEU A 287 -10.60 11.68 -8.47
C LEU A 287 -11.18 11.51 -9.86
N ASP A 288 -12.51 11.53 -9.96
CA ASP A 288 -13.25 11.59 -11.23
C ASP A 288 -13.62 13.03 -11.59
N THR A 289 -14.08 13.79 -10.61
CA THR A 289 -14.59 15.16 -10.79
C THR A 289 -14.40 15.94 -9.49
N ILE A 290 -14.37 17.26 -9.59
CA ILE A 290 -14.48 18.19 -8.47
C ILE A 290 -15.90 18.75 -8.45
N GLY A 291 -16.56 18.74 -7.29
CA GLY A 291 -17.86 19.37 -7.08
C GLY A 291 -17.73 20.90 -6.97
N GLY A 292 -18.81 21.63 -7.27
CA GLY A 292 -18.78 23.09 -7.27
C GLY A 292 -18.73 23.75 -5.87
N ASN A 293 -18.65 22.98 -4.79
CA ASN A 293 -18.60 23.45 -3.41
C ASN A 293 -17.38 22.91 -2.64
N GLU A 294 -16.38 22.41 -3.35
CA GLU A 294 -15.15 21.89 -2.78
C GLU A 294 -14.03 22.92 -3.01
N TYR A 295 -13.37 23.34 -1.94
CA TYR A 295 -12.36 24.41 -1.94
C TYR A 295 -11.01 23.95 -1.41
N ALA A 296 -10.97 22.78 -0.81
CA ALA A 296 -9.77 22.15 -0.29
C ALA A 296 -9.88 20.63 -0.35
N PHE A 297 -8.80 19.97 -0.78
CA PHE A 297 -8.64 18.51 -0.68
C PHE A 297 -7.42 18.16 0.14
N LEU A 298 -7.61 17.34 1.13
CA LEU A 298 -6.53 16.68 1.84
C LEU A 298 -6.36 15.28 1.25
N ILE A 299 -5.24 15.04 0.62
CA ILE A 299 -4.95 13.80 -0.09
C ILE A 299 -3.81 13.09 0.60
N ASN A 300 -4.06 11.84 0.92
CA ASN A 300 -3.05 10.93 1.38
C ASN A 300 -3.16 9.61 0.62
N ALA A 301 -2.03 9.13 0.12
CA ALA A 301 -1.93 7.86 -0.59
C ALA A 301 -0.81 7.02 0.05
N LEU A 302 -1.14 5.81 0.46
CA LEU A 302 -0.17 4.83 0.95
C LEU A 302 -0.26 3.57 0.12
N CYS A 303 0.89 3.15 -0.41
CA CYS A 303 1.04 1.92 -1.17
C CYS A 303 2.16 1.08 -0.60
N PHE A 304 1.98 -0.23 -0.66
CA PHE A 304 2.94 -1.21 -0.17
C PHE A 304 3.14 -2.33 -1.18
N ASP A 305 4.40 -2.60 -1.50
CA ASP A 305 4.84 -3.69 -2.38
C ASP A 305 6.04 -4.38 -1.72
N ALA A 306 5.92 -5.66 -1.40
CA ALA A 306 6.99 -6.43 -0.77
C ALA A 306 6.88 -7.91 -1.07
N GLU A 307 8.02 -8.56 -1.28
CA GLU A 307 8.11 -10.01 -1.40
C GLU A 307 8.07 -10.69 -0.03
N TRP A 308 7.48 -11.89 0.05
CA TRP A 308 7.58 -12.70 1.25
C TRP A 308 9.03 -13.12 1.56
N HIS A 309 9.38 -13.22 2.83
CA HIS A 309 10.63 -13.85 3.26
C HIS A 309 10.70 -15.30 2.75
N GLU A 310 9.65 -16.08 2.97
CA GLU A 310 9.44 -17.41 2.44
C GLU A 310 8.18 -17.38 1.57
N PRO A 311 8.28 -17.40 0.22
CA PRO A 311 7.11 -17.39 -0.65
C PRO A 311 6.17 -18.57 -0.39
N PHE A 312 4.87 -18.33 -0.55
CA PHE A 312 3.88 -19.41 -0.59
C PHE A 312 4.04 -20.21 -1.88
N TRP A 313 3.58 -21.45 -1.88
CA TRP A 313 3.45 -22.25 -3.08
C TRP A 313 1.99 -22.46 -3.44
N GLU A 314 1.67 -22.48 -4.73
CA GLU A 314 0.33 -22.75 -5.22
C GLU A 314 0.00 -24.24 -5.09
N VAL A 315 -1.17 -24.57 -4.58
CA VAL A 315 -1.73 -25.92 -4.48
C VAL A 315 -2.98 -25.98 -5.35
N LYS A 316 -2.92 -26.76 -6.44
CA LYS A 316 -4.06 -26.96 -7.36
C LYS A 316 -4.95 -28.06 -6.82
N TYR A 317 -5.71 -27.74 -5.80
CA TYR A 317 -6.69 -28.61 -5.16
C TYR A 317 -7.80 -27.77 -4.55
N LYS A 318 -8.98 -28.36 -4.43
CA LYS A 318 -10.15 -27.68 -3.89
C LYS A 318 -9.91 -27.16 -2.48
N TYR A 319 -10.36 -25.94 -2.25
CA TYR A 319 -10.30 -25.25 -0.98
C TYR A 319 -11.66 -24.69 -0.64
N ASP A 320 -12.20 -25.12 0.49
CA ASP A 320 -13.50 -24.70 0.97
C ASP A 320 -13.32 -23.44 1.83
N PHE A 321 -14.06 -22.38 1.52
CA PHE A 321 -14.14 -21.16 2.32
C PHE A 321 -15.58 -20.94 2.75
N THR A 322 -15.82 -20.88 4.07
CA THR A 322 -17.15 -20.72 4.65
C THR A 322 -17.38 -19.25 4.98
N LEU A 323 -18.36 -18.63 4.34
CA LEU A 323 -18.78 -17.27 4.59
C LEU A 323 -19.47 -17.14 5.96
N GLU A 324 -19.65 -15.91 6.43
CA GLU A 324 -20.28 -15.64 7.74
C GLU A 324 -21.72 -16.13 7.85
N ASP A 325 -22.45 -16.18 6.73
CA ASP A 325 -23.82 -16.72 6.66
C ASP A 325 -23.87 -18.27 6.63
N GLY A 326 -22.71 -18.94 6.72
CA GLY A 326 -22.58 -20.38 6.67
C GLY A 326 -22.52 -20.97 5.26
N THR A 327 -22.60 -20.15 4.20
CA THR A 327 -22.43 -20.60 2.83
C THR A 327 -20.98 -20.98 2.55
N THR A 328 -20.75 -22.16 1.99
CA THR A 328 -19.39 -22.59 1.61
C THR A 328 -19.16 -22.37 0.12
N LYS A 329 -18.10 -21.66 -0.21
CA LYS A 329 -17.58 -21.51 -1.58
C LYS A 329 -16.37 -22.41 -1.80
N ILE A 330 -16.26 -22.97 -2.99
CA ILE A 330 -15.19 -23.90 -3.36
C ILE A 330 -14.31 -23.20 -4.40
N TYR A 331 -13.02 -23.11 -4.09
CA TYR A 331 -11.98 -22.57 -4.95
C TYR A 331 -11.13 -23.73 -5.50
N GLU A 332 -10.64 -23.59 -6.75
CA GLU A 332 -9.90 -24.67 -7.42
C GLU A 332 -8.41 -24.72 -7.05
N SER A 333 -7.90 -23.66 -6.42
CA SER A 333 -6.53 -23.57 -5.91
C SER A 333 -6.44 -22.70 -4.66
N TYR A 334 -5.35 -22.86 -3.94
CA TYR A 334 -5.00 -22.05 -2.77
C TYR A 334 -3.49 -21.91 -2.66
N MET A 335 -3.03 -21.04 -1.80
CA MET A 335 -1.62 -20.90 -1.47
C MET A 335 -1.33 -21.54 -0.10
N ALA A 336 -0.18 -22.23 -0.02
CA ALA A 336 0.30 -22.87 1.20
C ALA A 336 1.68 -22.33 1.56
N GLY A 337 1.93 -22.16 2.84
CA GLY A 337 3.17 -21.62 3.39
C GLY A 337 3.59 -22.32 4.67
N LYS A 338 4.81 -21.99 5.13
CA LYS A 338 5.36 -22.45 6.41
C LYS A 338 6.11 -21.32 7.08
N THR A 339 6.01 -21.28 8.39
CA THR A 339 6.88 -20.46 9.24
C THR A 339 7.28 -21.25 10.48
N SER A 340 8.37 -20.88 11.12
CA SER A 340 8.86 -21.51 12.35
C SER A 340 8.58 -20.67 13.60
N ASP A 341 8.21 -19.41 13.41
CA ASP A 341 7.89 -18.45 14.45
C ASP A 341 6.67 -17.64 14.04
N GLY A 342 5.90 -17.17 14.98
CA GLY A 342 4.78 -16.29 14.68
C GLY A 342 3.41 -16.94 14.79
N TYR A 343 3.25 -18.06 15.50
CA TYR A 343 1.93 -18.57 15.88
C TYR A 343 1.32 -17.69 16.95
N LEU A 344 0.08 -17.22 16.70
CA LEU A 344 -0.70 -16.38 17.58
C LEU A 344 -1.91 -17.14 18.10
N GLU A 345 -2.19 -17.01 19.40
CA GLU A 345 -3.34 -17.66 20.03
C GLU A 345 -3.75 -16.89 21.29
N ASP A 346 -5.03 -16.58 21.41
CA ASP A 346 -5.71 -16.16 22.65
C ASP A 346 -7.06 -16.88 22.77
N ASP A 347 -7.91 -16.43 23.69
CA ASP A 347 -9.24 -17.06 23.95
C ASP A 347 -10.19 -16.95 22.74
N ASP A 348 -10.03 -15.93 21.90
CA ASP A 348 -10.94 -15.58 20.80
C ASP A 348 -10.34 -15.83 19.42
N THR A 349 -9.00 -16.05 19.32
CA THR A 349 -8.26 -15.96 18.08
C THR A 349 -7.26 -17.08 17.92
N THR A 350 -7.15 -17.57 16.70
CA THR A 350 -5.97 -18.28 16.19
C THR A 350 -5.41 -17.46 15.04
N GLY A 351 -4.10 -17.24 15.00
CA GLY A 351 -3.51 -16.38 13.97
C GLY A 351 -2.05 -16.69 13.70
N PHE A 352 -1.46 -15.90 12.83
CA PHE A 352 -0.05 -16.00 12.51
C PHE A 352 0.54 -14.67 12.06
N ILE A 353 1.86 -14.57 12.21
CA ILE A 353 2.71 -13.55 11.60
C ILE A 353 3.45 -14.20 10.43
N TYR A 354 3.48 -13.52 9.29
CA TYR A 354 4.22 -13.95 8.10
C TYR A 354 5.07 -12.80 7.57
N ASN A 355 6.38 -12.93 7.72
CA ASN A 355 7.31 -11.86 7.45
C ASN A 355 7.49 -11.63 5.95
N TYR A 356 7.63 -10.35 5.58
CA TYR A 356 8.18 -9.96 4.29
C TYR A 356 9.72 -10.05 4.32
N LYS A 357 10.31 -9.96 3.15
CA LYS A 357 11.77 -10.01 2.98
C LYS A 357 12.42 -8.89 3.82
N ASP A 358 13.53 -9.22 4.47
CA ASP A 358 14.27 -8.36 5.41
C ASP A 358 13.65 -8.21 6.81
N ASP A 359 12.49 -8.86 7.07
CA ASP A 359 11.83 -8.91 8.38
C ASP A 359 11.41 -7.54 8.96
N SER A 360 11.46 -6.48 8.16
CA SER A 360 11.05 -5.13 8.58
C SER A 360 9.54 -5.00 8.71
N PHE A 361 8.82 -5.72 7.86
CA PHE A 361 7.36 -5.74 7.84
C PHE A 361 6.84 -7.18 7.88
N ALA A 362 5.62 -7.33 8.37
CA ALA A 362 4.94 -8.61 8.39
C ALA A 362 3.45 -8.46 8.12
N MET A 363 2.86 -9.48 7.50
CA MET A 363 1.42 -9.67 7.53
C MET A 363 1.03 -10.44 8.79
N VAL A 364 0.09 -9.88 9.53
CA VAL A 364 -0.57 -10.53 10.67
C VAL A 364 -1.97 -10.94 10.23
N VAL A 365 -2.28 -12.20 10.36
CA VAL A 365 -3.62 -12.75 10.09
C VAL A 365 -4.24 -13.23 11.39
N LEU A 366 -5.44 -12.73 11.69
CA LEU A 366 -6.21 -13.07 12.87
C LEU A 366 -7.50 -13.74 12.45
N LEU A 367 -7.63 -15.01 12.77
CA LEU A 367 -8.77 -15.84 12.45
C LEU A 367 -9.63 -16.01 13.71
N PRO A 368 -10.77 -15.31 13.85
CA PRO A 368 -11.66 -15.47 14.99
C PRO A 368 -12.10 -16.91 15.17
N ASN A 369 -12.34 -17.34 16.41
CA ASN A 369 -12.85 -18.68 16.67
C ASN A 369 -14.20 -18.91 15.99
N GLU A 370 -14.51 -20.18 15.68
CA GLU A 370 -15.78 -20.53 15.04
C GLU A 370 -16.98 -20.03 15.85
N GLY A 371 -17.93 -19.38 15.16
CA GLY A 371 -19.13 -18.79 15.77
C GLY A 371 -18.97 -17.37 16.29
N VAL A 372 -17.77 -16.80 16.23
CA VAL A 372 -17.53 -15.37 16.50
C VAL A 372 -17.70 -14.59 15.20
N SER A 373 -18.62 -13.61 15.17
CA SER A 373 -18.79 -12.76 14.00
C SER A 373 -17.58 -11.86 13.80
N ILE A 374 -17.21 -11.62 12.55
CA ILE A 374 -16.06 -10.76 12.24
C ILE A 374 -16.25 -9.34 12.79
N ASN A 375 -17.47 -8.83 12.74
CA ASN A 375 -17.81 -7.50 13.24
C ASN A 375 -17.67 -7.41 14.77
N ASP A 376 -18.07 -8.42 15.52
CA ASP A 376 -17.91 -8.44 16.97
C ASP A 376 -16.44 -8.63 17.36
N TYR A 377 -15.71 -9.42 16.56
CA TYR A 377 -14.28 -9.58 16.75
C TYR A 377 -13.53 -8.25 16.54
N VAL A 378 -13.80 -7.52 15.46
CA VAL A 378 -13.21 -6.20 15.20
C VAL A 378 -13.48 -5.22 16.35
N LYS A 379 -14.68 -5.23 16.95
CA LYS A 379 -15.00 -4.39 18.11
C LYS A 379 -14.14 -4.72 19.34
N SER A 380 -13.66 -5.95 19.45
CA SER A 380 -12.81 -6.39 20.57
C SER A 380 -11.33 -6.05 20.41
N LEU A 381 -10.91 -5.65 19.19
CA LEU A 381 -9.52 -5.32 18.90
C LEU A 381 -9.17 -3.92 19.39
N ASN A 382 -7.99 -3.78 19.95
CA ASN A 382 -7.35 -2.51 20.32
C ASN A 382 -5.84 -2.69 20.30
N GLY A 383 -5.09 -1.59 20.48
CA GLY A 383 -3.63 -1.61 20.46
C GLY A 383 -3.04 -2.53 21.54
N GLU A 384 -3.56 -2.48 22.76
CA GLU A 384 -3.06 -3.32 23.86
C GLU A 384 -3.25 -4.82 23.58
N LYS A 385 -4.44 -5.22 23.08
CA LYS A 385 -4.73 -6.63 22.72
C LYS A 385 -3.78 -7.13 21.65
N ILE A 386 -3.58 -6.34 20.57
CA ILE A 386 -2.72 -6.71 19.46
C ILE A 386 -1.26 -6.76 19.91
N HIS A 387 -0.81 -5.75 20.64
CA HIS A 387 0.55 -5.73 21.17
C HIS A 387 0.85 -6.97 22.05
N LYS A 388 -0.05 -7.30 22.96
CA LYS A 388 0.05 -8.53 23.78
C LYS A 388 0.06 -9.80 22.94
N LEU A 389 -0.78 -9.87 21.90
CA LEU A 389 -0.87 -11.05 21.04
C LEU A 389 0.44 -11.24 20.27
N ILE A 390 1.00 -10.17 19.72
CA ILE A 390 2.29 -10.21 18.99
C ILE A 390 3.45 -10.51 19.93
N GLN A 391 3.49 -9.90 21.11
CA GLN A 391 4.54 -10.18 22.11
C GLN A 391 4.53 -11.63 22.62
N ASN A 392 3.34 -12.24 22.70
CA ASN A 392 3.18 -13.62 23.16
C ASN A 392 3.20 -14.63 22.01
N LYS A 393 3.69 -14.25 20.82
CA LYS A 393 3.85 -15.17 19.69
C LYS A 393 4.67 -16.39 20.12
N LYS A 394 4.30 -17.53 19.56
CA LYS A 394 4.96 -18.80 19.90
C LYS A 394 5.85 -19.25 18.76
N ASP A 395 7.08 -19.67 19.10
CA ASP A 395 7.99 -20.33 18.18
C ASP A 395 7.50 -21.76 17.96
N THR A 396 6.80 -21.98 16.86
CA THR A 396 6.11 -23.22 16.56
C THR A 396 6.17 -23.46 15.06
N SER A 397 6.54 -24.66 14.65
CA SER A 397 6.50 -25.04 13.23
C SER A 397 5.05 -25.02 12.74
N LEU A 398 4.72 -24.06 11.89
CA LEU A 398 3.37 -23.77 11.44
C LEU A 398 3.23 -24.04 9.94
N SER A 399 2.18 -24.75 9.55
CA SER A 399 1.72 -24.85 8.17
C SER A 399 0.47 -24.03 7.98
N ILE A 400 0.48 -23.17 6.97
CA ILE A 400 -0.57 -22.21 6.67
C ILE A 400 -1.18 -22.55 5.32
N THR A 401 -2.51 -22.47 5.21
CA THR A 401 -3.22 -22.50 3.92
C THR A 401 -4.19 -21.36 3.88
N MET A 402 -4.21 -20.60 2.77
CA MET A 402 -5.11 -19.48 2.54
C MET A 402 -5.33 -19.22 1.06
N LEU A 403 -6.35 -18.45 0.73
CA LEU A 403 -6.57 -17.98 -0.63
C LEU A 403 -5.76 -16.71 -0.90
N PRO A 404 -5.26 -16.50 -2.13
CA PRO A 404 -4.85 -15.17 -2.54
C PRO A 404 -6.04 -14.23 -2.53
N PHE A 405 -5.81 -12.93 -2.32
CA PHE A 405 -6.89 -11.96 -2.30
C PHE A 405 -6.44 -10.57 -2.69
N THR A 406 -7.39 -9.76 -3.13
CA THR A 406 -7.25 -8.32 -3.29
C THR A 406 -8.14 -7.59 -2.30
N SER A 407 -7.70 -6.42 -1.85
CA SER A 407 -8.51 -5.54 -1.01
C SER A 407 -8.20 -4.10 -1.33
N SER A 408 -9.23 -3.26 -1.25
CA SER A 408 -9.11 -1.83 -1.53
C SER A 408 -10.09 -1.03 -0.69
N TYR A 409 -9.73 0.23 -0.48
CA TYR A 409 -10.65 1.26 -0.01
C TYR A 409 -10.61 2.43 -0.97
N ASP A 410 -11.77 2.97 -1.28
CA ASP A 410 -11.93 4.18 -2.09
C ASP A 410 -13.09 4.99 -1.50
N GLY A 411 -12.77 6.00 -0.73
CA GLY A 411 -13.78 6.73 0.01
C GLY A 411 -13.26 7.95 0.77
N ARG A 412 -14.17 8.58 1.50
CA ARG A 412 -13.92 9.73 2.34
C ARG A 412 -13.93 9.32 3.81
N LEU A 413 -13.01 9.85 4.60
CA LEU A 413 -12.92 9.57 6.03
C LEU A 413 -13.69 10.57 6.91
N ASN A 414 -14.32 11.59 6.33
CA ASN A 414 -15.02 12.63 7.06
C ASN A 414 -16.01 12.10 8.10
N GLU A 415 -16.88 11.16 7.68
CA GLU A 415 -17.89 10.59 8.61
C GLU A 415 -17.25 9.71 9.69
N SER A 416 -16.14 9.04 9.38
CA SER A 416 -15.37 8.27 10.35
C SER A 416 -14.73 9.16 11.40
N PHE A 417 -14.13 10.27 10.99
CA PHE A 417 -13.56 11.27 11.89
C PHE A 417 -14.62 11.94 12.75
N LYS A 418 -15.80 12.27 12.18
CA LYS A 418 -16.91 12.82 12.97
C LYS A 418 -17.40 11.85 14.04
N LYS A 419 -17.47 10.54 13.76
CA LYS A 419 -17.81 9.52 14.75
C LYS A 419 -16.78 9.40 15.87
N MET A 420 -15.52 9.74 15.59
CA MET A 420 -14.42 9.82 16.57
C MET A 420 -14.38 11.15 17.32
N GLY A 421 -15.32 12.08 17.02
CA GLY A 421 -15.43 13.38 17.69
C GLY A 421 -14.72 14.54 16.97
N ILE A 422 -14.10 14.31 15.81
CA ILE A 422 -13.50 15.36 14.99
C ILE A 422 -14.58 15.94 14.09
N CYS A 423 -15.22 17.01 14.52
CA CYS A 423 -16.36 17.60 13.84
C CYS A 423 -16.06 19.01 13.30
N ASP A 424 -15.36 19.81 14.09
CA ASP A 424 -15.26 21.26 13.84
C ASP A 424 -14.42 21.60 12.61
N ILE A 425 -13.44 20.78 12.23
CA ILE A 425 -12.67 20.97 11.00
C ILE A 425 -13.52 20.84 9.72
N PHE A 426 -14.72 20.23 9.80
CA PHE A 426 -15.66 20.07 8.71
C PHE A 426 -16.86 21.06 8.80
N ASP A 427 -16.79 22.05 9.68
CA ASP A 427 -17.85 23.01 9.93
C ASP A 427 -17.28 24.44 9.83
N SER A 428 -17.63 25.15 8.77
CA SER A 428 -17.09 26.51 8.51
C SER A 428 -17.42 27.55 9.58
N GLU A 429 -18.44 27.29 10.42
CA GLU A 429 -18.82 28.20 11.51
C GLU A 429 -18.06 27.91 12.82
N LYS A 430 -17.39 26.73 12.92
CA LYS A 430 -16.75 26.28 14.16
C LYS A 430 -15.24 26.12 14.05
N ILE A 431 -14.73 25.87 12.86
CA ILE A 431 -13.30 25.65 12.67
C ILE A 431 -12.48 26.86 13.14
N GLU A 432 -11.48 26.59 13.96
CA GLU A 432 -10.48 27.57 14.39
C GLU A 432 -9.24 27.48 13.51
N LEU A 433 -9.41 27.76 12.20
CA LEU A 433 -8.37 27.66 11.19
C LEU A 433 -7.42 28.87 11.28
N THR A 434 -6.13 28.62 11.38
CA THR A 434 -5.09 29.65 11.53
C THR A 434 -4.05 29.63 10.42
N ALA A 435 -3.86 28.50 9.76
CA ALA A 435 -2.76 28.29 8.84
C ALA A 435 -3.03 28.77 7.41
N PHE A 436 -4.26 28.78 6.97
CA PHE A 436 -4.62 29.29 5.63
C PHE A 436 -6.02 29.88 5.61
N ARG A 437 -6.29 30.71 4.62
CA ARG A 437 -7.59 31.31 4.34
C ARG A 437 -7.71 31.60 2.84
N GLY A 438 -8.92 31.56 2.33
CA GLY A 438 -9.29 31.93 0.97
C GLY A 438 -10.75 32.33 0.95
N TYR A 439 -11.32 32.63 -0.26
CA TYR A 439 -12.66 33.19 -0.38
C TYR A 439 -13.74 32.35 0.33
N GLU A 440 -13.65 31.03 0.24
CA GLU A 440 -14.52 30.10 0.95
C GLU A 440 -13.75 28.90 1.55
N ALA A 441 -12.43 28.89 1.46
CA ALA A 441 -11.57 27.88 2.08
C ALA A 441 -11.51 28.08 3.59
N SER A 442 -12.64 27.90 4.24
CA SER A 442 -12.78 28.09 5.68
C SER A 442 -12.92 26.76 6.43
N PHE A 443 -12.82 25.63 5.75
CA PHE A 443 -12.87 24.30 6.37
C PHE A 443 -12.32 23.24 5.42
N TYR A 444 -12.01 22.07 5.96
CA TYR A 444 -11.61 20.92 5.15
C TYR A 444 -12.83 20.31 4.45
N GLY A 445 -12.85 20.33 3.13
CA GLY A 445 -13.93 19.75 2.33
C GLY A 445 -13.95 18.24 2.45
N ASP A 446 -13.04 17.57 1.73
CA ASP A 446 -12.96 16.13 1.68
C ASP A 446 -11.59 15.61 2.09
N THR A 447 -11.58 14.63 2.99
CA THR A 447 -10.41 13.80 3.27
C THR A 447 -10.52 12.54 2.44
N ILE A 448 -9.83 12.53 1.30
CA ILE A 448 -9.88 11.41 0.35
C ILE A 448 -8.82 10.40 0.74
N HIS A 449 -9.28 9.15 0.91
CA HIS A 449 -8.43 8.03 1.27
C HIS A 449 -8.60 6.92 0.24
N LYS A 450 -7.49 6.50 -0.35
CA LYS A 450 -7.47 5.39 -1.29
C LYS A 450 -6.31 4.47 -1.00
N THR A 451 -6.62 3.19 -0.88
CA THR A 451 -5.64 2.13 -0.63
C THR A 451 -5.92 0.93 -1.51
N TYR A 452 -4.88 0.21 -1.85
CA TYR A 452 -4.97 -1.04 -2.62
C TYR A 452 -3.86 -1.99 -2.19
N ILE A 453 -4.20 -3.25 -1.98
CA ILE A 453 -3.25 -4.36 -1.83
C ILE A 453 -3.69 -5.57 -2.63
N GLU A 454 -2.73 -6.31 -3.13
CA GLU A 454 -2.89 -7.63 -3.73
C GLU A 454 -1.96 -8.61 -3.01
N VAL A 455 -2.55 -9.60 -2.36
CA VAL A 455 -1.82 -10.63 -1.62
C VAL A 455 -1.81 -11.92 -2.42
N ASN A 456 -0.64 -12.33 -2.84
CA ASN A 456 -0.44 -13.52 -3.65
C ASN A 456 0.70 -14.41 -3.09
N LYS A 457 1.05 -15.47 -3.81
CA LYS A 457 2.07 -16.43 -3.35
C LYS A 457 3.49 -15.84 -3.23
N ASP A 458 3.79 -14.77 -3.96
CA ASP A 458 5.13 -14.17 -4.03
C ASP A 458 5.30 -13.01 -3.04
N GLY A 459 4.19 -12.33 -2.66
CA GLY A 459 4.21 -11.17 -1.77
C GLY A 459 2.89 -10.43 -1.72
N THR A 460 2.97 -9.17 -1.28
CA THR A 460 1.91 -8.17 -1.46
C THR A 460 2.30 -7.32 -2.66
N LYS A 461 1.46 -7.32 -3.71
CA LYS A 461 1.69 -6.75 -5.06
C LYS A 461 2.99 -7.21 -5.77
N ALA A 462 3.73 -8.18 -5.23
CA ALA A 462 4.99 -8.65 -5.81
C ALA A 462 4.80 -9.35 -7.17
N ALA A 463 5.56 -8.93 -8.19
CA ALA A 463 5.58 -9.51 -9.53
C ALA A 463 6.76 -10.46 -9.78
N ALA A 464 7.46 -10.91 -8.74
CA ALA A 464 8.67 -11.70 -8.86
C ALA A 464 8.38 -13.16 -9.19
N VAL A 465 9.15 -13.71 -10.16
CA VAL A 465 9.14 -15.14 -10.50
C VAL A 465 10.19 -15.85 -9.67
N SER A 466 9.82 -16.32 -8.49
CA SER A 466 10.70 -17.14 -7.64
C SER A 466 10.39 -18.61 -7.84
N SER A 467 11.36 -19.38 -8.31
CA SER A 467 11.31 -20.86 -8.36
C SER A 467 11.86 -21.42 -7.07
N MET A 468 11.00 -21.97 -6.21
CA MET A 468 11.43 -22.64 -4.98
C MET A 468 11.48 -24.16 -5.13
N SER A 469 12.55 -24.75 -4.62
CA SER A 469 12.65 -26.18 -4.37
C SER A 469 12.16 -26.50 -2.96
N MET A 470 11.07 -27.27 -2.85
CA MET A 470 10.55 -27.73 -1.55
C MET A 470 11.50 -28.72 -0.90
N SER A 471 11.99 -28.42 0.30
CA SER A 471 12.59 -29.37 1.20
C SER A 471 11.66 -29.62 2.39
N VAL A 472 10.94 -30.73 2.39
CA VAL A 472 10.07 -31.09 3.52
C VAL A 472 10.90 -31.79 4.57
N LYS A 473 11.27 -31.12 5.65
CA LYS A 473 11.81 -31.71 6.85
C LYS A 473 10.82 -31.56 8.00
N GLY A 474 10.13 -32.65 8.34
CA GLY A 474 9.28 -32.73 9.54
C GLY A 474 7.78 -32.48 9.31
N VAL A 475 6.98 -32.98 10.25
CA VAL A 475 5.53 -32.68 10.34
C VAL A 475 5.38 -31.37 11.09
N PRO A 476 4.61 -30.41 10.62
CA PRO A 476 4.38 -29.15 11.35
C PRO A 476 3.64 -29.43 12.68
N ASP A 477 4.00 -28.70 13.72
CA ASP A 477 3.39 -28.83 15.06
C ASP A 477 1.95 -28.30 15.08
N LYS A 478 1.71 -27.23 14.31
CA LYS A 478 0.40 -26.59 14.17
C LYS A 478 0.03 -26.37 12.71
N ARG A 479 -1.26 -26.29 12.44
CA ARG A 479 -1.81 -25.98 11.11
C ARG A 479 -2.90 -24.93 11.25
N ILE A 480 -2.87 -23.91 10.40
CA ILE A 480 -3.93 -22.91 10.27
C ILE A 480 -4.44 -22.95 8.84
N SER A 481 -5.75 -23.17 8.69
CA SER A 481 -6.47 -23.00 7.44
C SER A 481 -7.32 -21.74 7.54
N VAL A 482 -6.97 -20.72 6.75
CA VAL A 482 -7.73 -19.46 6.70
C VAL A 482 -8.91 -19.65 5.77
N ASN A 483 -9.92 -20.36 6.26
CA ASN A 483 -11.05 -20.88 5.49
C ASN A 483 -12.40 -20.25 5.86
N ARG A 484 -12.38 -19.10 6.53
CA ARG A 484 -13.54 -18.28 6.92
C ARG A 484 -13.13 -16.83 7.07
N PRO A 485 -14.05 -15.88 7.25
CA PRO A 485 -13.72 -14.47 7.43
C PRO A 485 -12.65 -14.23 8.48
N PHE A 486 -11.72 -13.30 8.18
CA PHE A 486 -10.57 -13.00 9.02
C PHE A 486 -10.22 -11.52 8.99
N VAL A 487 -9.48 -11.06 10.00
CA VAL A 487 -8.81 -9.77 10.02
C VAL A 487 -7.36 -9.95 9.58
N TYR A 488 -6.86 -9.03 8.82
CA TYR A 488 -5.44 -8.96 8.48
C TYR A 488 -4.89 -7.57 8.71
N MET A 489 -3.59 -7.50 8.93
CA MET A 489 -2.83 -6.25 9.05
C MET A 489 -1.50 -6.41 8.33
N ILE A 490 -0.98 -5.31 7.80
CA ILE A 490 0.44 -5.16 7.51
C ILE A 490 1.01 -4.30 8.63
N VAL A 491 2.01 -4.80 9.32
CA VAL A 491 2.61 -4.14 10.48
C VAL A 491 4.10 -3.92 10.27
N ASP A 492 4.60 -2.84 10.81
CA ASP A 492 6.01 -2.62 11.05
C ASP A 492 6.44 -3.50 12.24
N CYS A 493 7.43 -4.36 12.01
CA CYS A 493 7.88 -5.33 13.02
C CYS A 493 8.68 -4.70 14.17
N GLU A 494 9.33 -3.56 13.93
CA GLU A 494 10.13 -2.88 14.95
C GLU A 494 9.26 -2.16 15.96
N ASN A 495 8.28 -1.39 15.47
CA ASN A 495 7.45 -0.52 16.31
C ASN A 495 6.05 -1.13 16.57
N GLY A 496 5.64 -2.18 15.87
CA GLY A 496 4.32 -2.80 16.01
C GLY A 496 3.17 -1.93 15.48
N ILE A 497 3.45 -1.02 14.57
CA ILE A 497 2.50 -0.04 14.05
C ILE A 497 1.77 -0.63 12.84
N PRO A 498 0.42 -0.63 12.83
CA PRO A 498 -0.34 -1.07 11.67
C PRO A 498 -0.29 -0.04 10.53
N LEU A 499 0.26 -0.44 9.38
CA LEU A 499 0.22 0.33 8.15
C LEU A 499 -1.14 0.20 7.47
N PHE A 500 -1.66 -1.03 7.45
CA PHE A 500 -2.96 -1.38 6.90
C PHE A 500 -3.70 -2.31 7.84
N ILE A 501 -5.01 -2.14 7.92
CA ILE A 501 -5.92 -3.05 8.62
C ILE A 501 -7.08 -3.36 7.68
N GLY A 502 -7.47 -4.63 7.58
CA GLY A 502 -8.61 -5.03 6.76
C GLY A 502 -9.36 -6.24 7.28
N THR A 503 -10.59 -6.37 6.83
CA THR A 503 -11.41 -7.58 6.96
C THR A 503 -11.53 -8.25 5.60
N MET A 504 -11.41 -9.56 5.60
CA MET A 504 -11.64 -10.40 4.43
C MET A 504 -12.84 -11.28 4.69
N MET A 505 -14.00 -10.89 4.13
CA MET A 505 -15.25 -11.62 4.26
C MET A 505 -15.36 -12.72 3.21
N GLU A 506 -14.85 -12.44 2.01
CA GLU A 506 -14.82 -13.36 0.89
C GLU A 506 -13.62 -13.02 -0.01
N PRO A 507 -12.62 -13.92 -0.13
CA PRO A 507 -11.50 -13.72 -1.04
C PRO A 507 -11.98 -13.62 -2.49
N THR A 508 -11.60 -12.54 -3.16
CA THR A 508 -11.80 -12.34 -4.60
C THR A 508 -10.46 -12.60 -5.29
N THR A 509 -10.43 -13.61 -6.13
CA THR A 509 -9.24 -14.02 -6.92
C THR A 509 -9.34 -13.52 -8.35
#